data_07e0a1f5b5b4fb219fd1bed0edd276eb
#
_entry.id   07e0a1f5b5b4fb219fd1bed0edd276eb
#
_cell.length_a   1.000
_cell.length_b   1.000
_cell.length_c   1.000
_cell.angle_alpha   90.00
_cell.angle_beta   90.00
_cell.angle_gamma   90.00
#
_symmetry.space_group_name_H-M   'P 1'
#
loop_
_entity.id
_entity.type
_entity.pdbx_description
1 polymer ?
#
loop_
_entity_poly.entity_id
_entity_poly.type
_entity_poly.pdbx_seq_one_letter_code
_entity_poly.pdbx_strand_id
1 'polypeptide(L)'
;MRVLISGITSFLGISTGKALLKKGHEVYGILRPESRNKERLKGEKGMQLLSLNMESFLLWEKENEIEAEYTNSTTEAGINTERCITTERGITTENNSTTDSHAIDKSISLPSLARLHFDAVLHFAWDGVGSLGRSDIATQEKNLRMSKAFFSWAKAHGVKRFFFAGSQAEMGKGSREEPLPASPYGEKKLAFSEYGLRNHGKMEFIDLRIYSIYGKGDHERSLVKTLVRNTLRGMETELGSGNKIWNFMAEEDFGQALAFLTDLEIQTRGAFTIDICSGESRLLSDYIKEIEQIGFSFLKKKGLRYSGESLLRFGLRPPNVEGDYDFTAHTKELSALGFEERVSFSSGIEELYEFIYETEF
;
A
#
# COMPACT_ATOMS: atom_id res chain seq x y z
N MET A 1 -1.73 10.14 -17.18
CA MET A 1 -1.81 10.97 -15.96
C MET A 1 -0.47 11.00 -15.26
N ARG A 2 -0.23 12.04 -14.46
CA ARG A 2 0.86 12.06 -13.47
C ARG A 2 0.37 11.52 -12.15
N VAL A 3 1.01 10.48 -11.69
CA VAL A 3 0.60 9.77 -10.48
C VAL A 3 1.72 9.81 -9.44
N LEU A 4 1.40 10.25 -8.23
CA LEU A 4 2.32 10.29 -7.11
C LEU A 4 2.04 9.12 -6.16
N ILE A 5 3.06 8.32 -5.89
CA ILE A 5 2.97 7.17 -4.96
C ILE A 5 3.83 7.45 -3.74
N SER A 6 3.24 7.58 -2.57
CA SER A 6 3.99 7.56 -1.32
C SER A 6 4.22 6.12 -0.87
N GLY A 7 5.41 5.83 -0.34
CA GLY A 7 5.78 4.46 0.02
C GLY A 7 6.07 3.56 -1.20
N ILE A 8 6.61 4.15 -2.27
CA ILE A 8 6.94 3.45 -3.53
C ILE A 8 7.88 2.24 -3.33
N THR A 9 8.70 2.21 -2.31
CA THR A 9 9.61 1.10 -1.99
C THR A 9 8.92 -0.08 -1.27
N SER A 10 7.64 0.07 -0.94
CA SER A 10 6.85 -1.02 -0.37
C SER A 10 6.48 -2.05 -1.44
N PHE A 11 6.14 -3.26 -1.01
CA PHE A 11 5.61 -4.32 -1.86
C PHE A 11 4.46 -3.82 -2.75
N LEU A 12 3.43 -3.22 -2.14
CA LEU A 12 2.27 -2.70 -2.83
C LEU A 12 2.59 -1.51 -3.75
N GLY A 13 3.48 -0.61 -3.29
CA GLY A 13 3.90 0.54 -4.08
C GLY A 13 4.63 0.17 -5.36
N ILE A 14 5.54 -0.81 -5.29
CA ILE A 14 6.28 -1.30 -6.46
C ILE A 14 5.33 -1.95 -7.47
N SER A 15 4.46 -2.86 -7.01
CA SER A 15 3.50 -3.55 -7.88
C SER A 15 2.59 -2.56 -8.60
N THR A 16 2.03 -1.61 -7.86
CA THR A 16 1.17 -0.55 -8.42
C THR A 16 1.94 0.34 -9.41
N GLY A 17 3.15 0.77 -9.05
CA GLY A 17 3.98 1.60 -9.93
C GLY A 17 4.30 0.93 -11.26
N LYS A 18 4.63 -0.36 -11.24
CA LYS A 18 4.84 -1.17 -12.45
C LYS A 18 3.59 -1.24 -13.33
N ALA A 19 2.44 -1.49 -12.72
CA ALA A 19 1.18 -1.59 -13.47
C ALA A 19 0.78 -0.26 -14.11
N LEU A 20 0.97 0.86 -13.39
CA LEU A 20 0.73 2.21 -13.92
C LEU A 20 1.66 2.56 -15.08
N LEU A 21 2.94 2.23 -14.96
CA LEU A 21 3.90 2.43 -16.07
C LEU A 21 3.51 1.64 -17.32
N LYS A 22 3.09 0.36 -17.17
CA LYS A 22 2.60 -0.47 -18.28
C LYS A 22 1.40 0.16 -18.99
N LYS A 23 0.58 0.94 -18.29
CA LYS A 23 -0.55 1.69 -18.84
C LYS A 23 -0.18 3.08 -19.39
N GLY A 24 1.09 3.46 -19.37
CA GLY A 24 1.58 4.71 -19.92
C GLY A 24 1.43 5.94 -19.03
N HIS A 25 1.25 5.75 -17.72
CA HIS A 25 1.25 6.87 -16.77
C HIS A 25 2.67 7.34 -16.45
N GLU A 26 2.83 8.62 -16.13
CA GLU A 26 4.04 9.16 -15.50
C GLU A 26 3.98 8.87 -13.99
N VAL A 27 4.89 8.03 -13.51
CA VAL A 27 4.91 7.58 -12.11
C VAL A 27 6.02 8.26 -11.33
N TYR A 28 5.65 8.95 -10.28
CA TYR A 28 6.53 9.58 -9.30
C TYR A 28 6.40 8.85 -7.96
N GLY A 29 7.52 8.47 -7.39
CA GLY A 29 7.52 7.72 -6.14
C GLY A 29 8.22 8.48 -5.02
N ILE A 30 7.52 8.79 -3.93
CA ILE A 30 8.15 9.30 -2.71
C ILE A 30 8.75 8.14 -1.93
N LEU A 31 10.01 8.29 -1.57
CA LEU A 31 10.71 7.39 -0.66
C LEU A 31 11.45 8.20 0.41
N ARG A 32 11.63 7.60 1.57
CA ARG A 32 12.45 8.22 2.63
C ARG A 32 13.92 8.22 2.21
N PRO A 33 14.70 9.29 2.52
CA PRO A 33 16.14 9.34 2.23
C PRO A 33 16.89 8.09 2.68
N GLU A 34 16.49 7.53 3.84
CA GLU A 34 17.13 6.39 4.50
C GLU A 34 16.38 5.06 4.27
N SER A 35 15.56 4.99 3.22
CA SER A 35 14.80 3.76 2.93
C SER A 35 15.72 2.58 2.65
N ARG A 36 15.66 1.56 3.50
CA ARG A 36 16.41 0.29 3.31
C ARG A 36 15.90 -0.52 2.12
N ASN A 37 14.69 -0.24 1.66
CA ASN A 37 14.05 -0.95 0.56
C ASN A 37 14.33 -0.35 -0.82
N LYS A 38 15.22 0.64 -0.94
CA LYS A 38 15.63 1.23 -2.24
C LYS A 38 16.14 0.18 -3.22
N GLU A 39 16.82 -0.84 -2.71
CA GLU A 39 17.36 -1.95 -3.51
C GLU A 39 16.28 -2.68 -4.31
N ARG A 40 15.04 -2.71 -3.81
CA ARG A 40 13.89 -3.34 -4.50
C ARG A 40 13.50 -2.64 -5.80
N LEU A 41 13.94 -1.39 -5.98
CA LEU A 41 13.71 -0.59 -7.19
C LEU A 41 14.87 -0.68 -8.18
N LYS A 42 15.95 -1.41 -7.85
CA LYS A 42 17.05 -1.64 -8.78
C LYS A 42 16.54 -2.40 -10.02
N GLY A 43 16.80 -1.83 -11.18
CA GLY A 43 16.35 -2.39 -12.45
C GLY A 43 14.95 -1.95 -12.90
N GLU A 44 14.18 -1.30 -12.04
CA GLU A 44 12.88 -0.73 -12.41
C GLU A 44 13.10 0.59 -13.16
N LYS A 45 12.77 0.58 -14.45
CA LYS A 45 12.90 1.76 -15.31
C LYS A 45 11.58 2.51 -15.42
N GLY A 46 11.66 3.83 -15.56
CA GLY A 46 10.50 4.68 -15.86
C GLY A 46 9.85 5.33 -14.62
N MET A 47 10.15 4.90 -13.40
CA MET A 47 9.69 5.58 -12.19
C MET A 47 10.63 6.75 -11.86
N GLN A 48 10.07 7.92 -11.58
CA GLN A 48 10.82 9.07 -11.09
C GLN A 48 10.82 9.05 -9.56
N LEU A 49 11.99 8.82 -8.97
CA LEU A 49 12.12 8.67 -7.52
C LEU A 49 12.44 10.00 -6.85
N LEU A 50 11.65 10.36 -5.85
CA LEU A 50 11.72 11.61 -5.11
C LEU A 50 12.04 11.31 -3.64
N SER A 51 13.22 11.73 -3.19
CA SER A 51 13.65 11.55 -1.81
C SER A 51 13.07 12.67 -0.94
N LEU A 52 12.08 12.30 -0.11
CA LEU A 52 11.35 13.23 0.76
C LEU A 52 10.88 12.50 2.03
N ASN A 53 11.05 13.15 3.17
CA ASN A 53 10.47 12.66 4.41
C ASN A 53 8.99 13.07 4.52
N MET A 54 8.11 12.13 4.82
CA MET A 54 6.69 12.40 5.02
C MET A 54 6.41 13.40 6.17
N GLU A 55 7.32 13.53 7.12
CA GLU A 55 7.23 14.55 8.20
C GLU A 55 7.26 15.99 7.68
N SER A 56 7.81 16.21 6.48
CA SER A 56 7.81 17.54 5.84
C SER A 56 6.39 18.05 5.61
N PHE A 57 5.41 17.18 5.40
CA PHE A 57 4.01 17.58 5.25
C PHE A 57 3.40 18.12 6.54
N LEU A 58 3.85 17.63 7.72
CA LEU A 58 3.43 18.18 9.02
C LEU A 58 3.95 19.60 9.23
N LEU A 59 5.16 19.88 8.76
CA LEU A 59 5.72 21.24 8.83
C LEU A 59 4.94 22.19 7.92
N TRP A 60 4.67 21.77 6.69
CA TRP A 60 3.86 22.51 5.73
C TRP A 60 2.46 22.82 6.28
N GLU A 61 1.79 21.86 6.90
CA GLU A 61 0.45 22.04 7.47
C GLU A 61 0.46 23.12 8.56
N LYS A 62 1.42 23.06 9.49
CA LYS A 62 1.59 24.08 10.54
C LYS A 62 1.86 25.49 10.00
N GLU A 63 2.71 25.61 8.98
CA GLU A 63 3.01 26.91 8.36
C GLU A 63 1.74 27.51 7.74
N ASN A 64 0.93 26.70 7.06
CA ASN A 64 -0.31 27.18 6.43
C ASN A 64 -1.44 27.46 7.44
N GLU A 65 -1.50 26.75 8.58
CA GLU A 65 -2.42 27.08 9.69
C GLU A 65 -2.09 28.46 10.30
N ILE A 66 -0.81 28.75 10.54
CA ILE A 66 -0.33 30.04 11.08
C ILE A 66 -0.63 31.19 10.11
N GLU A 67 -0.41 30.98 8.80
CA GLU A 67 -0.75 32.00 7.78
C GLU A 67 -2.26 32.25 7.71
N ALA A 68 -3.10 31.23 7.83
CA ALA A 68 -4.55 31.37 7.83
C ALA A 68 -5.06 32.13 9.08
N GLU A 69 -4.50 31.86 10.26
CA GLU A 69 -4.82 32.59 11.48
C GLU A 69 -4.37 34.06 11.39
N TYR A 70 -3.18 34.32 10.82
CA TYR A 70 -2.67 35.68 10.65
C TYR A 70 -3.52 36.47 9.64
N THR A 71 -3.91 35.87 8.51
CA THR A 71 -4.78 36.56 7.51
C THR A 71 -6.17 36.84 8.04
N ASN A 72 -6.75 35.93 8.83
CA ASN A 72 -8.05 36.16 9.47
C ASN A 72 -7.98 37.29 10.52
N SER A 73 -6.91 37.34 11.31
CA SER A 73 -6.71 38.42 12.32
C SER A 73 -6.46 39.77 11.67
N THR A 74 -5.82 39.84 10.49
CA THR A 74 -5.55 41.11 9.79
C THR A 74 -6.76 41.60 9.00
N THR A 75 -7.64 40.72 8.53
CA THR A 75 -8.92 41.11 7.91
C THR A 75 -9.92 41.67 8.91
N GLU A 76 -9.93 41.17 10.14
CA GLU A 76 -10.72 41.78 11.23
C GLU A 76 -10.16 43.15 11.71
N ALA A 77 -8.85 43.40 11.53
CA ALA A 77 -8.19 44.66 11.90
C ALA A 77 -8.16 45.72 10.79
N GLY A 78 -8.68 45.45 9.59
CA GLY A 78 -8.78 46.43 8.50
C GLY A 78 -7.46 46.96 7.93
N ILE A 79 -6.36 46.20 8.06
CA ILE A 79 -5.03 46.57 7.56
C ILE A 79 -4.76 45.90 6.21
N ASN A 80 -4.84 46.68 5.15
CA ASN A 80 -4.48 46.26 3.79
C ASN A 80 -2.93 46.25 3.65
N THR A 81 -2.30 45.12 3.68
CA THR A 81 -0.87 45.00 3.36
C THR A 81 -0.68 44.04 2.16
N GLU A 82 -0.59 44.64 0.98
CA GLU A 82 0.05 43.99 -0.14
C GLU A 82 1.55 43.77 0.18
N ARG A 83 1.96 42.62 0.56
CA ARG A 83 3.36 42.21 0.57
C ARG A 83 3.58 41.08 -0.42
N CYS A 84 4.10 41.50 -1.57
CA CYS A 84 4.76 40.63 -2.53
C CYS A 84 6.01 40.02 -1.87
N ILE A 85 6.00 38.75 -1.50
CA ILE A 85 7.22 38.04 -1.07
C ILE A 85 7.76 37.27 -2.27
N THR A 86 8.66 37.94 -3.01
CA THR A 86 9.57 37.29 -3.94
C THR A 86 10.75 36.73 -3.15
N THR A 87 10.78 35.44 -2.89
CA THR A 87 12.02 34.72 -2.54
C THR A 87 12.49 33.93 -3.74
N GLU A 88 13.18 34.60 -4.63
CA GLU A 88 14.08 33.94 -5.57
C GLU A 88 15.32 33.45 -4.82
N ARG A 89 15.46 32.14 -4.63
CA ARG A 89 16.78 31.52 -4.47
C ARG A 89 16.98 30.54 -5.62
N GLY A 90 17.99 30.90 -6.44
CA GLY A 90 18.35 30.21 -7.65
C GLY A 90 18.65 28.74 -7.47
N ILE A 91 18.09 27.96 -8.37
CA ILE A 91 18.45 26.57 -8.56
C ILE A 91 19.55 26.57 -9.62
N THR A 92 20.80 26.29 -9.21
CA THR A 92 21.86 25.93 -10.13
C THR A 92 21.59 24.52 -10.64
N THR A 93 21.14 24.42 -11.90
CA THR A 93 21.10 23.16 -12.65
C THR A 93 22.49 22.88 -13.17
N GLU A 94 23.23 22.01 -12.52
CA GLU A 94 24.36 21.36 -13.17
C GLU A 94 23.82 20.26 -14.10
N ASN A 95 23.89 20.55 -15.39
CA ASN A 95 23.70 19.55 -16.44
C ASN A 95 24.94 18.66 -16.51
N ASN A 96 24.91 17.51 -15.92
CA ASN A 96 25.82 16.42 -16.29
C ASN A 96 25.06 15.37 -17.07
N SER A 97 25.28 15.40 -18.39
CA SER A 97 24.88 14.36 -19.31
C SER A 97 25.79 13.15 -19.14
N THR A 98 25.32 12.10 -18.50
CA THR A 98 25.80 10.75 -18.69
C THR A 98 24.61 9.80 -18.75
N THR A 99 24.51 9.13 -19.88
CA THR A 99 23.54 8.14 -20.26
C THR A 99 23.75 6.85 -19.44
N ASP A 100 23.17 6.79 -18.23
CA ASP A 100 22.93 5.54 -17.53
C ASP A 100 21.53 5.61 -16.91
N SER A 101 20.63 4.79 -17.45
CA SER A 101 19.19 4.79 -17.21
C SER A 101 18.83 4.10 -15.88
N HIS A 102 19.44 4.51 -14.77
CA HIS A 102 19.03 4.12 -13.43
C HIS A 102 18.08 5.18 -12.88
N ALA A 103 17.04 4.74 -12.16
CA ALA A 103 16.11 5.65 -11.48
C ALA A 103 16.90 6.59 -10.57
N ILE A 104 16.97 7.87 -10.91
CA ILE A 104 17.75 8.86 -10.17
C ILE A 104 16.93 9.30 -8.96
N ASP A 105 17.40 8.93 -7.77
CA ASP A 105 16.87 9.40 -6.49
C ASP A 105 17.26 10.90 -6.32
N LYS A 106 16.29 11.78 -6.58
CA LYS A 106 16.48 13.23 -6.41
C LYS A 106 15.89 13.68 -5.10
N SER A 107 16.69 14.29 -4.23
CA SER A 107 16.16 15.04 -3.10
C SER A 107 15.27 16.17 -3.62
N ILE A 108 14.06 16.30 -3.05
CA ILE A 108 13.09 17.31 -3.48
C ILE A 108 12.53 18.05 -2.27
N SER A 109 12.30 19.35 -2.43
CA SER A 109 11.56 20.15 -1.45
C SER A 109 10.06 20.13 -1.72
N LEU A 110 9.23 20.38 -0.72
CA LEU A 110 7.77 20.45 -0.90
C LEU A 110 7.33 21.50 -1.93
N PRO A 111 7.90 22.73 -1.97
CA PRO A 111 7.57 23.69 -3.02
C PRO A 111 7.91 23.18 -4.42
N SER A 112 8.99 22.42 -4.58
CA SER A 112 9.35 21.82 -5.86
C SER A 112 8.42 20.65 -6.22
N LEU A 113 7.99 19.84 -5.25
CA LEU A 113 7.00 18.79 -5.44
C LEU A 113 5.66 19.36 -5.91
N ALA A 114 5.21 20.46 -5.30
CA ALA A 114 3.97 21.14 -5.66
C ALA A 114 3.92 21.63 -7.12
N ARG A 115 5.06 22.01 -7.68
CA ARG A 115 5.17 22.46 -9.09
C ARG A 115 5.00 21.33 -10.11
N LEU A 116 5.07 20.08 -9.70
CA LEU A 116 4.95 18.94 -10.61
C LEU A 116 3.51 18.67 -11.04
N HIS A 117 2.52 19.13 -10.30
CA HIS A 117 1.08 18.93 -10.54
C HIS A 117 0.71 17.48 -10.82
N PHE A 118 0.07 16.84 -9.84
CA PHE A 118 -0.35 15.44 -9.94
C PHE A 118 -1.85 15.32 -10.19
N ASP A 119 -2.24 14.39 -11.06
CA ASP A 119 -3.65 14.05 -11.28
C ASP A 119 -4.18 13.15 -10.16
N ALA A 120 -3.36 12.19 -9.71
CA ALA A 120 -3.72 11.25 -8.66
C ALA A 120 -2.57 11.02 -7.67
N VAL A 121 -2.95 10.71 -6.45
CA VAL A 121 -2.06 10.26 -5.36
C VAL A 121 -2.49 8.87 -4.92
N LEU A 122 -1.51 7.94 -4.77
CA LEU A 122 -1.70 6.66 -4.09
C LEU A 122 -0.84 6.66 -2.82
N HIS A 123 -1.50 6.55 -1.67
CA HIS A 123 -0.84 6.69 -0.36
C HIS A 123 -0.65 5.34 0.32
N PHE A 124 0.55 4.75 0.15
CA PHE A 124 0.97 3.49 0.80
C PHE A 124 1.93 3.68 1.97
N ALA A 125 2.47 4.89 2.16
CA ALA A 125 3.42 5.16 3.23
C ALA A 125 2.74 5.01 4.61
N TRP A 126 3.09 3.95 5.33
CA TRP A 126 2.59 3.64 6.67
C TRP A 126 3.61 2.76 7.39
N ASP A 127 4.09 3.20 8.53
CA ASP A 127 5.05 2.45 9.34
C ASP A 127 4.35 1.46 10.29
N GLY A 128 5.07 0.43 10.74
CA GLY A 128 4.54 -0.51 11.71
C GLY A 128 3.43 -1.42 11.19
N VAL A 129 3.45 -1.79 9.89
CA VAL A 129 2.46 -2.72 9.29
C VAL A 129 2.67 -4.18 9.70
N GLY A 130 3.85 -4.54 10.19
CA GLY A 130 4.14 -5.88 10.71
C GLY A 130 3.52 -6.11 12.09
N SER A 131 3.42 -7.38 12.52
CA SER A 131 2.69 -7.81 13.74
C SER A 131 3.07 -7.02 15.00
N LEU A 132 4.35 -6.76 15.23
CA LEU A 132 4.82 -5.98 16.39
C LEU A 132 4.46 -4.49 16.28
N GLY A 133 4.61 -3.91 15.08
CA GLY A 133 4.34 -2.49 14.87
C GLY A 133 2.86 -2.12 14.92
N ARG A 134 1.96 -3.07 14.66
CA ARG A 134 0.51 -2.84 14.70
C ARG A 134 -0.01 -2.48 16.10
N SER A 135 0.68 -2.92 17.15
CA SER A 135 0.37 -2.60 18.55
C SER A 135 1.02 -1.32 19.06
N ASP A 136 1.95 -0.72 18.30
CA ASP A 136 2.67 0.48 18.72
C ASP A 136 1.82 1.74 18.48
N ILE A 137 1.14 2.18 19.53
CA ILE A 137 0.24 3.35 19.51
C ILE A 137 0.95 4.60 18.98
N ALA A 138 2.18 4.86 19.42
CA ALA A 138 2.92 6.07 19.04
C ALA A 138 3.22 6.11 17.53
N THR A 139 3.65 4.98 16.97
CA THR A 139 3.86 4.82 15.52
C THR A 139 2.55 5.00 14.75
N GLN A 140 1.45 4.40 15.22
CA GLN A 140 0.17 4.49 14.54
C GLN A 140 -0.43 5.91 14.60
N GLU A 141 -0.30 6.61 15.73
CA GLU A 141 -0.67 8.03 15.85
C GLU A 141 0.15 8.93 14.90
N LYS A 142 1.44 8.69 14.81
CA LYS A 142 2.33 9.43 13.90
C LYS A 142 1.89 9.23 12.45
N ASN A 143 1.58 7.99 12.04
CA ASN A 143 1.08 7.67 10.71
C ASN A 143 -0.21 8.45 10.39
N LEU A 144 -1.18 8.44 11.31
CA LEU A 144 -2.44 9.17 11.14
C LEU A 144 -2.21 10.67 10.89
N ARG A 145 -1.37 11.30 11.72
CA ARG A 145 -1.06 12.73 11.56
C ARG A 145 -0.38 13.04 10.22
N MET A 146 0.65 12.27 9.86
CA MET A 146 1.35 12.44 8.58
C MET A 146 0.42 12.23 7.39
N SER A 147 -0.47 11.26 7.46
CA SER A 147 -1.44 10.98 6.39
C SER A 147 -2.44 12.12 6.22
N LYS A 148 -2.92 12.71 7.32
CA LYS A 148 -3.80 13.89 7.29
C LYS A 148 -3.11 15.09 6.65
N ALA A 149 -1.87 15.39 7.05
CA ALA A 149 -1.09 16.49 6.49
C ALA A 149 -0.81 16.29 4.99
N PHE A 150 -0.48 15.07 4.57
CA PHE A 150 -0.28 14.74 3.15
C PHE A 150 -1.58 14.87 2.34
N PHE A 151 -2.71 14.46 2.90
CA PHE A 151 -4.02 14.62 2.29
C PHE A 151 -4.39 16.10 2.13
N SER A 152 -4.18 16.91 3.18
CA SER A 152 -4.38 18.38 3.16
C SER A 152 -3.53 19.03 2.09
N TRP A 153 -2.25 18.65 1.99
CA TRP A 153 -1.34 19.10 0.95
C TRP A 153 -1.84 18.73 -0.46
N ALA A 154 -2.21 17.48 -0.68
CA ALA A 154 -2.72 17.02 -1.99
C ALA A 154 -3.95 17.81 -2.43
N LYS A 155 -4.88 18.04 -1.50
CA LYS A 155 -6.11 18.83 -1.72
C LYS A 155 -5.79 20.29 -2.04
N ALA A 156 -4.87 20.93 -1.31
CA ALA A 156 -4.46 22.32 -1.54
C ALA A 156 -3.75 22.51 -2.89
N HIS A 157 -3.08 21.47 -3.42
CA HIS A 157 -2.37 21.53 -4.69
C HIS A 157 -3.16 20.96 -5.89
N GLY A 158 -4.47 20.81 -5.72
CA GLY A 158 -5.38 20.50 -6.84
C GLY A 158 -5.31 19.07 -7.35
N VAL A 159 -4.82 18.12 -6.54
CA VAL A 159 -4.92 16.69 -6.85
C VAL A 159 -6.40 16.33 -7.03
N LYS A 160 -6.71 15.63 -8.11
CA LYS A 160 -8.11 15.29 -8.45
C LYS A 160 -8.59 14.05 -7.71
N ARG A 161 -7.68 13.09 -7.43
CA ARG A 161 -8.01 11.78 -6.88
C ARG A 161 -6.98 11.33 -5.87
N PHE A 162 -7.42 10.92 -4.69
CA PHE A 162 -6.57 10.41 -3.61
C PHE A 162 -6.99 9.00 -3.22
N PHE A 163 -6.12 8.04 -3.47
CA PHE A 163 -6.29 6.66 -3.05
C PHE A 163 -5.53 6.42 -1.74
N PHE A 164 -6.22 5.90 -0.77
CA PHE A 164 -5.63 5.53 0.51
C PHE A 164 -5.53 4.01 0.63
N ALA A 165 -4.36 3.52 0.99
CA ALA A 165 -4.17 2.11 1.32
C ALA A 165 -4.77 1.81 2.70
N GLY A 166 -6.07 1.63 2.76
CA GLY A 166 -6.80 1.11 3.91
C GLY A 166 -6.47 -0.37 4.18
N SER A 167 -7.22 -1.01 5.05
CA SER A 167 -6.96 -2.40 5.46
C SER A 167 -8.21 -3.11 5.94
N GLN A 168 -8.31 -4.42 5.70
CA GLN A 168 -9.30 -5.27 6.36
C GLN A 168 -9.30 -5.15 7.90
N ALA A 169 -8.17 -4.75 8.51
CA ALA A 169 -8.04 -4.54 9.95
C ALA A 169 -8.92 -3.39 10.48
N GLU A 170 -9.42 -2.52 9.62
CA GLU A 170 -10.38 -1.48 9.95
C GLU A 170 -11.70 -2.06 10.48
N MET A 171 -12.11 -3.21 9.98
CA MET A 171 -13.31 -3.91 10.45
C MET A 171 -13.10 -4.59 11.80
N GLY A 172 -11.94 -5.22 12.00
CA GLY A 172 -11.60 -5.93 13.25
C GLY A 172 -12.64 -6.98 13.60
N LYS A 173 -13.28 -6.81 14.76
CA LYS A 173 -14.35 -7.69 15.27
C LYS A 173 -15.73 -7.35 14.71
N GLY A 174 -15.85 -6.22 14.04
CA GLY A 174 -17.10 -5.70 13.51
C GLY A 174 -17.35 -6.12 12.08
N SER A 175 -18.19 -5.33 11.41
CA SER A 175 -18.49 -5.44 9.99
C SER A 175 -18.01 -4.19 9.22
N ARG A 176 -18.33 -4.14 7.94
CA ARG A 176 -18.08 -2.95 7.12
C ARG A 176 -18.93 -1.75 7.57
N GLU A 177 -20.17 -2.01 7.97
CA GLU A 177 -21.15 -1.01 8.41
C GLU A 177 -20.88 -0.56 9.85
N GLU A 178 -20.43 -1.50 10.71
CA GLU A 178 -20.15 -1.27 12.11
C GLU A 178 -18.72 -1.77 12.44
N PRO A 179 -17.67 -1.03 12.00
CA PRO A 179 -16.30 -1.45 12.21
C PRO A 179 -15.91 -1.37 13.70
N LEU A 180 -15.22 -2.40 14.18
CA LEU A 180 -14.69 -2.50 15.54
C LEU A 180 -13.25 -3.01 15.49
N PRO A 181 -12.27 -2.14 15.16
CA PRO A 181 -10.87 -2.50 15.05
C PRO A 181 -10.33 -3.19 16.31
N ALA A 182 -9.46 -4.18 16.11
CA ALA A 182 -8.89 -4.97 17.21
C ALA A 182 -7.47 -4.48 17.61
N SER A 183 -6.87 -3.58 16.82
CA SER A 183 -5.51 -3.11 17.03
C SER A 183 -5.39 -1.59 16.82
N PRO A 184 -4.40 -0.92 17.43
CA PRO A 184 -4.09 0.48 17.13
C PRO A 184 -3.87 0.76 15.64
N TYR A 185 -3.29 -0.20 14.90
CA TYR A 185 -3.16 -0.12 13.46
C TYR A 185 -4.52 -0.01 12.77
N GLY A 186 -5.45 -0.93 13.04
CA GLY A 186 -6.80 -0.91 12.49
C GLY A 186 -7.56 0.36 12.86
N GLU A 187 -7.48 0.79 14.13
CA GLU A 187 -8.10 2.04 14.61
C GLU A 187 -7.63 3.27 13.84
N LYS A 188 -6.31 3.41 13.60
CA LYS A 188 -5.78 4.59 12.92
C LYS A 188 -5.98 4.54 11.41
N LYS A 189 -6.03 3.35 10.82
CA LYS A 189 -6.45 3.17 9.41
C LYS A 189 -7.90 3.61 9.24
N LEU A 190 -8.81 3.11 10.07
CA LEU A 190 -10.22 3.52 10.07
C LEU A 190 -10.37 5.03 10.30
N ALA A 191 -9.68 5.58 11.30
CA ALA A 191 -9.73 7.02 11.59
C ALA A 191 -9.29 7.89 10.42
N PHE A 192 -8.32 7.45 9.61
CA PHE A 192 -7.93 8.18 8.40
C PHE A 192 -8.93 7.96 7.25
N SER A 193 -9.44 6.75 7.06
CA SER A 193 -10.51 6.46 6.10
C SER A 193 -11.70 7.38 6.33
N GLU A 194 -12.23 7.41 7.55
CA GLU A 194 -13.34 8.30 7.93
C GLU A 194 -13.01 9.80 7.75
N TYR A 195 -11.78 10.20 8.07
CA TYR A 195 -11.34 11.58 7.85
C TYR A 195 -11.37 11.93 6.36
N GLY A 196 -10.83 11.10 5.49
CA GLY A 196 -10.83 11.29 4.05
C GLY A 196 -12.24 11.32 3.45
N LEU A 197 -13.09 10.38 3.85
CA LEU A 197 -14.49 10.31 3.43
C LEU A 197 -15.29 11.59 3.76
N ARG A 198 -15.00 12.23 4.90
CA ARG A 198 -15.70 13.47 5.32
C ARG A 198 -15.07 14.74 4.77
N ASN A 199 -13.74 14.77 4.52
CA ASN A 199 -13.00 16.01 4.25
C ASN A 199 -12.49 16.15 2.81
N HIS A 200 -12.89 15.25 1.88
CA HIS A 200 -12.36 15.21 0.51
C HIS A 200 -12.68 16.49 -0.32
N GLY A 201 -13.78 17.17 -0.06
CA GLY A 201 -14.18 18.39 -0.79
C GLY A 201 -14.46 18.11 -2.27
N LYS A 202 -13.65 18.69 -3.16
CA LYS A 202 -13.74 18.47 -4.61
C LYS A 202 -12.81 17.36 -5.11
N MET A 203 -11.89 16.88 -4.28
CA MET A 203 -10.98 15.78 -4.58
C MET A 203 -11.74 14.45 -4.37
N GLU A 204 -11.67 13.52 -5.32
CA GLU A 204 -12.19 12.18 -5.09
C GLU A 204 -11.31 11.47 -4.06
N PHE A 205 -11.92 10.83 -3.07
CA PHE A 205 -11.21 10.03 -2.06
C PHE A 205 -11.66 8.59 -2.14
N ILE A 206 -10.71 7.69 -2.34
CA ILE A 206 -10.97 6.26 -2.45
C ILE A 206 -10.19 5.54 -1.34
N ASP A 207 -10.92 5.02 -0.36
CA ASP A 207 -10.36 4.13 0.63
C ASP A 207 -10.30 2.71 0.05
N LEU A 208 -9.08 2.23 -0.16
CA LEU A 208 -8.79 0.90 -0.65
C LEU A 208 -8.68 -0.05 0.55
N ARG A 209 -9.76 -0.71 0.94
CA ARG A 209 -9.70 -1.71 2.01
C ARG A 209 -9.00 -2.96 1.50
N ILE A 210 -7.69 -2.99 1.70
CA ILE A 210 -6.81 -4.04 1.16
C ILE A 210 -6.88 -5.27 2.07
N TYR A 211 -7.14 -6.42 1.45
CA TYR A 211 -7.06 -7.74 2.06
C TYR A 211 -5.64 -8.31 1.96
N SER A 212 -5.46 -9.62 2.06
CA SER A 212 -4.12 -10.17 2.03
C SER A 212 -3.59 -10.30 0.61
N ILE A 213 -2.53 -9.58 0.32
CA ILE A 213 -1.81 -9.67 -0.96
C ILE A 213 -0.60 -10.59 -0.76
N TYR A 214 -0.38 -11.51 -1.71
CA TYR A 214 0.77 -12.41 -1.73
C TYR A 214 1.52 -12.33 -3.06
N GLY A 215 2.81 -12.65 -3.05
CA GLY A 215 3.62 -12.68 -4.26
C GLY A 215 5.12 -12.65 -4.01
N LYS A 216 5.88 -12.50 -5.10
CA LYS A 216 7.36 -12.52 -5.10
C LYS A 216 7.94 -11.38 -4.26
N GLY A 217 7.30 -10.20 -4.30
CA GLY A 217 7.73 -9.01 -3.56
C GLY A 217 7.30 -8.94 -2.09
N ASP A 218 6.49 -9.89 -1.60
CA ASP A 218 5.97 -9.89 -0.23
C ASP A 218 7.10 -10.04 0.81
N HIS A 219 6.75 -9.74 2.06
CA HIS A 219 7.69 -9.81 3.19
C HIS A 219 8.21 -11.24 3.39
N GLU A 220 9.52 -11.36 3.69
CA GLU A 220 10.19 -12.66 3.82
C GLU A 220 9.59 -13.60 4.87
N ARG A 221 8.95 -13.03 5.89
CA ARG A 221 8.28 -13.79 6.96
C ARG A 221 6.76 -13.81 6.81
N SER A 222 6.23 -13.54 5.63
CA SER A 222 4.79 -13.69 5.38
C SER A 222 4.39 -15.15 5.48
N LEU A 223 3.11 -15.38 5.77
CA LEU A 223 2.58 -16.74 5.91
C LEU A 223 2.84 -17.56 4.65
N VAL A 224 2.50 -17.02 3.49
CA VAL A 224 2.63 -17.74 2.20
C VAL A 224 4.08 -18.08 1.89
N LYS A 225 5.01 -17.11 1.96
CA LYS A 225 6.44 -17.39 1.73
C LYS A 225 7.03 -18.36 2.75
N THR A 226 6.62 -18.26 4.02
CA THR A 226 7.06 -19.19 5.06
C THR A 226 6.63 -20.62 4.75
N LEU A 227 5.37 -20.82 4.35
CA LEU A 227 4.85 -22.13 3.96
C LEU A 227 5.61 -22.71 2.76
N VAL A 228 5.80 -21.92 1.70
CA VAL A 228 6.55 -22.34 0.51
C VAL A 228 7.98 -22.78 0.87
N ARG A 229 8.72 -21.95 1.63
CA ARG A 229 10.09 -22.29 2.04
C ARG A 229 10.17 -23.52 2.92
N ASN A 230 9.29 -23.63 3.89
CA ASN A 230 9.30 -24.76 4.82
C ASN A 230 8.95 -26.06 4.07
N THR A 231 7.98 -26.03 3.15
CA THR A 231 7.67 -27.18 2.31
C THR A 231 8.87 -27.60 1.45
N LEU A 232 9.57 -26.64 0.80
CA LEU A 232 10.79 -26.90 0.02
C LEU A 232 11.91 -27.52 0.86
N ARG A 233 12.01 -27.14 2.14
CA ARG A 233 13.03 -27.65 3.08
C ARG A 233 12.61 -28.91 3.82
N GLY A 234 11.38 -29.39 3.66
CA GLY A 234 10.82 -30.48 4.44
C GLY A 234 10.68 -30.16 5.93
N MET A 235 10.44 -28.89 6.28
CA MET A 235 10.33 -28.40 7.65
C MET A 235 8.87 -28.22 8.05
N GLU A 236 8.55 -28.60 9.29
CA GLU A 236 7.23 -28.34 9.86
C GLU A 236 6.95 -26.85 10.01
N THR A 237 5.68 -26.50 9.84
CA THR A 237 5.20 -25.13 10.03
C THR A 237 4.13 -25.12 11.13
N GLU A 238 4.46 -24.48 12.26
CA GLU A 238 3.49 -24.20 13.32
C GLU A 238 2.55 -23.08 12.93
N LEU A 239 1.25 -23.27 13.12
CA LEU A 239 0.16 -22.42 12.67
C LEU A 239 -0.82 -22.13 13.79
N GLY A 240 -1.61 -21.07 13.65
CA GLY A 240 -2.82 -20.84 14.43
C GLY A 240 -3.91 -21.84 14.06
N SER A 241 -5.16 -21.59 14.49
CA SER A 241 -6.30 -22.47 14.22
C SER A 241 -6.59 -22.65 12.73
N GLY A 242 -6.41 -21.61 11.93
CA GLY A 242 -6.79 -21.58 10.53
C GLY A 242 -8.31 -21.56 10.27
N ASN A 243 -9.13 -21.49 11.32
CA ASN A 243 -10.59 -21.60 11.25
C ASN A 243 -11.29 -20.25 11.05
N LYS A 244 -10.74 -19.41 10.17
CA LYS A 244 -11.33 -18.13 9.83
C LYS A 244 -11.41 -17.94 8.32
N ILE A 245 -12.42 -17.19 7.87
CA ILE A 245 -12.55 -16.80 6.48
C ILE A 245 -11.43 -15.81 6.13
N TRP A 246 -10.80 -16.05 5.01
CA TRP A 246 -9.67 -15.25 4.54
C TRP A 246 -9.77 -15.03 3.03
N ASN A 247 -9.08 -14.01 2.55
CA ASN A 247 -8.99 -13.71 1.14
C ASN A 247 -7.54 -13.41 0.77
N PHE A 248 -7.03 -14.05 -0.28
CA PHE A 248 -5.71 -13.79 -0.84
C PHE A 248 -5.83 -13.34 -2.29
N MET A 249 -5.20 -12.23 -2.63
CA MET A 249 -5.08 -11.73 -4.00
C MET A 249 -3.61 -11.71 -4.42
N ALA A 250 -3.34 -12.10 -5.66
CA ALA A 250 -1.98 -12.09 -6.21
C ALA A 250 -1.45 -10.65 -6.37
N GLU A 251 -0.16 -10.44 -6.13
CA GLU A 251 0.55 -9.16 -6.30
C GLU A 251 0.32 -8.53 -7.67
N GLU A 252 0.31 -9.35 -8.72
CA GLU A 252 0.13 -8.86 -10.07
C GLU A 252 -1.28 -8.30 -10.29
N ASP A 253 -2.31 -9.03 -9.86
CA ASP A 253 -3.69 -8.58 -9.96
C ASP A 253 -3.97 -7.37 -9.08
N PHE A 254 -3.37 -7.29 -7.90
CA PHE A 254 -3.42 -6.09 -7.07
C PHE A 254 -2.92 -4.86 -7.83
N GLY A 255 -1.72 -4.94 -8.43
CA GLY A 255 -1.17 -3.83 -9.21
C GLY A 255 -2.07 -3.43 -10.39
N GLN A 256 -2.60 -4.43 -11.12
CA GLN A 256 -3.51 -4.19 -12.23
C GLN A 256 -4.85 -3.59 -11.78
N ALA A 257 -5.39 -4.03 -10.64
CA ALA A 257 -6.63 -3.47 -10.07
C ALA A 257 -6.44 -1.98 -9.72
N LEU A 258 -5.30 -1.61 -9.12
CA LEU A 258 -5.05 -0.20 -8.79
C LEU A 258 -4.83 0.65 -10.05
N ALA A 259 -4.13 0.13 -11.05
CA ALA A 259 -3.98 0.82 -12.31
C ALA A 259 -5.33 0.94 -13.08
N PHE A 260 -6.20 -0.08 -12.99
CA PHE A 260 -7.56 -0.03 -13.51
C PHE A 260 -8.39 1.05 -12.80
N LEU A 261 -8.42 1.05 -11.47
CA LEU A 261 -9.16 2.05 -10.68
C LEU A 261 -8.64 3.48 -10.91
N THR A 262 -7.33 3.64 -11.17
CA THR A 262 -6.74 4.94 -11.49
C THR A 262 -7.26 5.50 -12.81
N ASP A 263 -7.52 4.64 -13.81
CA ASP A 263 -8.06 5.03 -15.12
C ASP A 263 -9.59 5.13 -15.14
N LEU A 264 -10.24 4.49 -14.18
CA LEU A 264 -11.70 4.40 -14.19
C LEU A 264 -12.34 5.79 -14.09
N GLU A 265 -13.16 6.15 -15.08
CA GLU A 265 -14.00 7.33 -14.98
C GLU A 265 -15.18 7.03 -14.05
N ILE A 266 -15.09 7.49 -12.81
CA ILE A 266 -16.16 7.34 -11.84
C ILE A 266 -17.19 8.42 -12.12
N GLN A 267 -18.39 8.01 -12.54
CA GLN A 267 -19.48 8.95 -12.90
C GLN A 267 -19.98 9.77 -11.71
N THR A 268 -19.81 9.27 -10.51
CA THR A 268 -20.15 9.96 -9.26
C THR A 268 -18.88 10.47 -8.59
N ARG A 269 -18.57 11.75 -8.76
CA ARG A 269 -17.50 12.41 -7.99
C ARG A 269 -17.86 12.37 -6.52
N GLY A 270 -16.97 11.85 -5.69
CA GLY A 270 -17.21 11.74 -4.25
C GLY A 270 -16.15 10.95 -3.53
N ALA A 271 -16.55 10.38 -2.42
CA ALA A 271 -15.67 9.55 -1.61
C ALA A 271 -16.35 8.21 -1.28
N PHE A 272 -15.60 7.11 -1.35
CA PHE A 272 -16.12 5.79 -1.08
C PHE A 272 -14.99 4.84 -0.66
N THR A 273 -15.40 3.71 -0.04
CA THR A 273 -14.51 2.58 0.28
C THR A 273 -14.78 1.45 -0.70
N ILE A 274 -13.71 0.80 -1.16
CA ILE A 274 -13.76 -0.40 -2.00
C ILE A 274 -12.86 -1.48 -1.44
N ASP A 275 -13.34 -2.73 -1.41
CA ASP A 275 -12.56 -3.88 -0.99
C ASP A 275 -11.62 -4.32 -2.12
N ILE A 276 -10.31 -4.33 -1.85
CA ILE A 276 -9.29 -4.83 -2.76
C ILE A 276 -8.94 -6.25 -2.34
N CYS A 277 -9.58 -7.18 -3.01
CA CYS A 277 -9.58 -8.61 -2.69
C CYS A 277 -9.81 -9.44 -3.95
N SER A 278 -9.52 -10.74 -3.89
CA SER A 278 -9.87 -11.65 -4.96
C SER A 278 -11.36 -12.02 -4.93
N GLY A 279 -11.85 -12.56 -6.04
CA GLY A 279 -13.24 -13.02 -6.20
C GLY A 279 -13.64 -14.17 -5.27
N GLU A 280 -12.69 -14.78 -4.55
CA GLU A 280 -12.92 -15.94 -3.69
C GLU A 280 -12.42 -15.72 -2.27
N SER A 281 -13.27 -16.02 -1.29
CA SER A 281 -12.89 -16.11 0.12
C SER A 281 -13.15 -17.53 0.64
N ARG A 282 -12.18 -18.13 1.34
CA ARG A 282 -12.22 -19.49 1.86
C ARG A 282 -11.71 -19.55 3.30
N LEU A 283 -11.84 -20.70 3.96
CA LEU A 283 -11.12 -20.94 5.22
C LEU A 283 -9.60 -20.78 5.01
N LEU A 284 -8.94 -20.11 5.94
CA LEU A 284 -7.49 -19.94 5.89
C LEU A 284 -6.75 -21.29 5.86
N SER A 285 -7.28 -22.29 6.60
CA SER A 285 -6.72 -23.65 6.61
C SER A 285 -6.76 -24.32 5.22
N ASP A 286 -7.75 -24.00 4.38
CA ASP A 286 -7.84 -24.59 3.04
C ASP A 286 -6.82 -23.99 2.09
N TYR A 287 -6.60 -22.67 2.15
CA TYR A 287 -5.48 -22.04 1.45
C TYR A 287 -4.13 -22.62 1.85
N ILE A 288 -3.92 -22.80 3.16
CA ILE A 288 -2.67 -23.34 3.72
C ILE A 288 -2.41 -24.76 3.22
N LYS A 289 -3.43 -25.62 3.24
CA LYS A 289 -3.33 -27.01 2.73
C LYS A 289 -3.05 -27.03 1.23
N GLU A 290 -3.69 -26.18 0.46
CA GLU A 290 -3.46 -26.07 -0.99
C GLU A 290 -2.01 -25.65 -1.29
N ILE A 291 -1.44 -24.68 -0.55
CA ILE A 291 -0.02 -24.31 -0.69
C ILE A 291 0.88 -25.54 -0.51
N GLU A 292 0.65 -26.36 0.53
CA GLU A 292 1.44 -27.56 0.79
C GLU A 292 1.28 -28.60 -0.35
N GLN A 293 0.04 -28.84 -0.80
CA GLN A 293 -0.24 -29.80 -1.88
C GLN A 293 0.43 -29.41 -3.20
N ILE A 294 0.40 -28.11 -3.55
CA ILE A 294 1.14 -27.58 -4.70
C ILE A 294 2.63 -27.80 -4.52
N GLY A 295 3.15 -27.58 -3.32
CA GLY A 295 4.56 -27.82 -3.00
C GLY A 295 4.97 -29.28 -3.15
N PHE A 296 4.18 -30.22 -2.69
CA PHE A 296 4.45 -31.66 -2.88
C PHE A 296 4.44 -32.04 -4.36
N SER A 297 3.49 -31.49 -5.12
CA SER A 297 3.42 -31.67 -6.57
C SER A 297 4.65 -31.09 -7.27
N PHE A 298 5.10 -29.90 -6.84
CA PHE A 298 6.31 -29.25 -7.32
C PHE A 298 7.56 -30.10 -7.05
N LEU A 299 7.77 -30.55 -5.80
CA LEU A 299 8.90 -31.38 -5.40
C LEU A 299 8.96 -32.69 -6.22
N LYS A 300 7.80 -33.35 -6.41
CA LYS A 300 7.69 -34.54 -7.26
C LYS A 300 8.09 -34.25 -8.70
N LYS A 301 7.61 -33.16 -9.28
CA LYS A 301 7.93 -32.74 -10.66
C LYS A 301 9.43 -32.45 -10.84
N LYS A 302 10.08 -31.88 -9.83
CA LYS A 302 11.54 -31.61 -9.82
C LYS A 302 12.39 -32.84 -9.47
N GLY A 303 11.78 -33.99 -9.15
CA GLY A 303 12.49 -35.20 -8.74
C GLY A 303 13.13 -35.11 -7.35
N LEU A 304 12.67 -34.19 -6.50
CA LEU A 304 13.15 -33.97 -5.16
C LEU A 304 12.47 -34.88 -4.13
N ARG A 305 13.20 -35.29 -3.10
CA ARG A 305 12.65 -36.13 -2.03
C ARG A 305 11.75 -35.34 -1.10
N TYR A 306 10.61 -35.91 -0.71
CA TYR A 306 9.74 -35.39 0.35
C TYR A 306 9.06 -36.58 1.06
N SER A 307 8.64 -36.40 2.30
CA SER A 307 8.08 -37.50 3.13
C SER A 307 6.71 -37.97 2.65
N GLY A 308 5.95 -37.12 1.99
CA GLY A 308 4.54 -37.36 1.67
C GLY A 308 3.60 -37.11 2.86
N GLU A 309 4.14 -36.86 4.05
CA GLU A 309 3.37 -36.51 5.24
C GLU A 309 3.20 -34.99 5.36
N SER A 310 2.06 -34.56 5.90
CA SER A 310 1.82 -33.12 6.11
C SER A 310 2.81 -32.51 7.13
N LEU A 311 3.37 -31.38 6.74
CA LEU A 311 4.27 -30.57 7.55
C LEU A 311 3.53 -29.48 8.36
N LEU A 312 2.21 -29.40 8.24
CA LEU A 312 1.38 -28.38 8.87
C LEU A 312 1.00 -28.78 10.29
N ARG A 313 1.25 -27.90 11.27
CA ARG A 313 0.92 -28.11 12.69
C ARG A 313 -0.03 -27.01 13.15
N PHE A 314 -1.34 -27.25 12.94
CA PHE A 314 -2.38 -26.31 13.33
C PHE A 314 -2.60 -26.23 14.84
N GLY A 315 -3.01 -25.05 15.32
CA GLY A 315 -3.38 -24.79 16.73
C GLY A 315 -2.21 -24.56 17.67
N LEU A 316 -0.96 -24.55 17.17
CA LEU A 316 0.23 -24.37 18.02
C LEU A 316 0.61 -22.90 18.23
N ARG A 317 0.14 -21.99 17.38
CA ARG A 317 0.40 -20.55 17.55
C ARG A 317 -0.82 -19.82 18.06
N PRO A 318 -0.67 -18.89 19.02
CA PRO A 318 -1.76 -18.01 19.40
C PRO A 318 -2.15 -17.07 18.26
N PRO A 319 -3.36 -16.51 18.28
CA PRO A 319 -3.76 -15.44 17.36
C PRO A 319 -2.79 -14.26 17.42
N ASN A 320 -2.64 -13.55 16.32
CA ASN A 320 -1.91 -12.28 16.30
C ASN A 320 -2.76 -11.14 16.90
N VAL A 321 -2.23 -9.91 16.91
CA VAL A 321 -2.89 -8.73 17.48
C VAL A 321 -4.26 -8.43 16.86
N GLU A 322 -4.49 -8.83 15.61
CA GLU A 322 -5.78 -8.66 14.93
C GLU A 322 -6.83 -9.70 15.37
N GLY A 323 -6.42 -10.72 16.13
CA GLY A 323 -7.30 -11.77 16.62
C GLY A 323 -7.60 -12.88 15.61
N ASP A 324 -8.57 -13.71 15.94
CA ASP A 324 -9.01 -14.87 15.14
C ASP A 324 -10.45 -14.65 14.68
N TYR A 325 -10.65 -13.56 13.92
CA TYR A 325 -11.96 -13.16 13.38
C TYR A 325 -12.01 -13.41 11.89
N ASP A 326 -13.23 -13.62 11.39
CA ASP A 326 -13.51 -13.65 9.96
C ASP A 326 -13.36 -12.25 9.35
N PHE A 327 -12.64 -12.17 8.24
CA PHE A 327 -12.58 -10.97 7.41
C PHE A 327 -13.33 -11.24 6.11
N THR A 328 -14.65 -11.01 6.16
CA THR A 328 -15.51 -11.23 4.98
C THR A 328 -15.35 -10.08 3.99
N ALA A 329 -14.79 -10.39 2.82
CA ALA A 329 -14.59 -9.44 1.74
C ALA A 329 -15.83 -9.31 0.85
N HIS A 330 -16.06 -8.11 0.31
CA HIS A 330 -17.03 -7.88 -0.74
C HIS A 330 -16.42 -8.22 -2.11
N THR A 331 -16.28 -9.50 -2.39
CA THR A 331 -15.49 -10.07 -3.50
C THR A 331 -15.97 -9.69 -4.90
N LYS A 332 -17.15 -9.07 -5.04
CA LYS A 332 -17.73 -8.68 -6.33
C LYS A 332 -17.55 -7.21 -6.69
N GLU A 333 -16.98 -6.38 -5.81
CA GLU A 333 -16.90 -4.94 -6.08
C GLU A 333 -15.99 -4.62 -7.27
N LEU A 334 -14.80 -5.18 -7.33
CA LEU A 334 -13.88 -4.97 -8.45
C LEU A 334 -14.45 -5.51 -9.78
N SER A 335 -15.03 -6.71 -9.76
CA SER A 335 -15.62 -7.31 -10.97
C SER A 335 -16.87 -6.55 -11.43
N ALA A 336 -17.67 -6.01 -10.52
CA ALA A 336 -18.82 -5.17 -10.87
C ALA A 336 -18.40 -3.85 -11.55
N LEU A 337 -17.19 -3.36 -11.29
CA LEU A 337 -16.60 -2.23 -12.00
C LEU A 337 -15.97 -2.62 -13.34
N GLY A 338 -15.86 -3.90 -13.66
CA GLY A 338 -15.28 -4.43 -14.90
C GLY A 338 -13.82 -4.87 -14.78
N PHE A 339 -13.27 -4.99 -13.56
CA PHE A 339 -11.95 -5.59 -13.36
C PHE A 339 -12.03 -7.12 -13.42
N GLU A 340 -11.11 -7.75 -14.15
CA GLU A 340 -10.98 -9.19 -14.25
C GLU A 340 -9.62 -9.63 -13.68
N GLU A 341 -9.66 -10.51 -12.68
CA GLU A 341 -8.48 -11.18 -12.15
C GLU A 341 -7.92 -12.16 -13.19
N ARG A 342 -6.60 -12.30 -13.23
CA ARG A 342 -5.89 -13.13 -14.19
C ARG A 342 -5.11 -14.27 -13.53
N VAL A 343 -4.77 -14.12 -12.27
CA VAL A 343 -3.92 -15.04 -11.52
C VAL A 343 -4.78 -15.79 -10.51
N SER A 344 -5.07 -17.06 -10.78
CA SER A 344 -5.71 -17.91 -9.77
C SER A 344 -4.77 -18.14 -8.58
N PHE A 345 -5.33 -18.43 -7.41
CA PHE A 345 -4.50 -18.71 -6.23
C PHE A 345 -3.50 -19.84 -6.49
N SER A 346 -3.95 -20.96 -7.09
CA SER A 346 -3.08 -22.09 -7.42
C SER A 346 -1.93 -21.68 -8.35
N SER A 347 -2.22 -20.96 -9.45
CA SER A 347 -1.18 -20.56 -10.41
C SER A 347 -0.18 -19.59 -9.79
N GLY A 348 -0.63 -18.63 -8.96
CA GLY A 348 0.26 -17.71 -8.27
C GLY A 348 1.15 -18.41 -7.25
N ILE A 349 0.66 -19.47 -6.57
CA ILE A 349 1.47 -20.28 -5.66
C ILE A 349 2.49 -21.14 -6.42
N GLU A 350 2.11 -21.74 -7.57
CA GLU A 350 3.06 -22.45 -8.43
C GLU A 350 4.22 -21.55 -8.88
N GLU A 351 3.92 -20.34 -9.33
CA GLU A 351 4.93 -19.36 -9.71
C GLU A 351 5.83 -18.95 -8.52
N LEU A 352 5.26 -18.86 -7.31
CA LEU A 352 6.01 -18.53 -6.12
C LEU A 352 6.96 -19.66 -5.70
N TYR A 353 6.56 -20.94 -5.88
CA TYR A 353 7.44 -22.09 -5.68
C TYR A 353 8.61 -22.06 -6.65
N GLU A 354 8.38 -21.84 -7.95
CA GLU A 354 9.45 -21.73 -8.94
C GLU A 354 10.40 -20.58 -8.59
N PHE A 355 9.87 -19.40 -8.29
CA PHE A 355 10.68 -18.24 -7.95
C PHE A 355 11.55 -18.46 -6.71
N ILE A 356 11.00 -18.98 -5.61
CA ILE A 356 11.75 -19.21 -4.38
C ILE A 356 12.76 -20.33 -4.59
N TYR A 357 12.43 -21.37 -5.33
CA TYR A 357 13.36 -22.45 -5.64
C TYR A 357 14.55 -21.96 -6.47
N GLU A 358 14.33 -21.14 -7.50
CA GLU A 358 15.40 -20.60 -8.34
C GLU A 358 16.31 -19.59 -7.63
N THR A 359 15.79 -18.89 -6.62
CA THR A 359 16.52 -17.80 -5.94
C THR A 359 17.17 -18.21 -4.63
N GLU A 360 16.72 -19.27 -3.98
CA GLU A 360 17.17 -19.65 -2.63
C GLU A 360 17.75 -21.08 -2.54
N PHE A 361 17.61 -21.93 -3.59
CA PHE A 361 18.04 -23.34 -3.61
C PHE A 361 18.90 -23.69 -4.82
#